data_0552434f40b1446f3443d0006fc48722
#
_entry.id   0552434f40b1446f3443d0006fc48722
#
_cell.length_a   1.000
_cell.length_b   1.000
_cell.length_c   1.000
_cell.angle_alpha   90.00
_cell.angle_beta   90.00
_cell.angle_gamma   90.00
#
_symmetry.space_group_name_H-M   'P 1'
#
loop_
_entity.id
_entity.type
_entity.pdbx_description
1 polymer ?
#
loop_
_entity_poly.entity_id
_entity_poly.type
_entity_poly.pdbx_seq_one_letter_code
_entity_poly.pdbx_strand_id
1 'polypeptide(L)'
;MINSMTIPIFRSNLQRATLTATAAFLTLAFCLTAQAQVTGAGSTLVRELMVGWAAQHGPASGGAVYEPVGSSAGVARITEQSVDFGVTDVPLTAAALRQAGLRQVPLAGAAVAVMVNLPELGTQVIKLNGDILADIYQGHITQWNHSQIAGANPGVKLPNRTIVPIWRADGSGQSYIFSTYLARGNSKWRRVVGSTNNLALTAGRSARGGQAMLEAVKATPGAVGYESLGAAQKAGLGVAELLNGSGKSVAPNAASIAEALERAQWAKDSNAADLDGSAGPGAYPMVAVPYALLPANLKPTRKSALPFIQTSVAQGDAQIKQVGFLPLPAAIKMQVNALR
;
A
#
# COMPACT_ATOMS: atom_id res chain seq x y z
N MET A 1 -40.14 53.85 71.96
CA MET A 1 -38.69 53.73 72.28
C MET A 1 -38.30 52.30 72.15
N ILE A 2 -37.64 51.91 71.10
CA ILE A 2 -36.70 50.83 71.03
C ILE A 2 -35.98 50.96 69.66
N ASN A 3 -34.69 51.21 69.65
CA ASN A 3 -33.79 51.34 68.55
C ASN A 3 -33.61 50.05 67.83
N SER A 4 -33.74 50.00 66.47
CA SER A 4 -33.29 48.91 65.59
C SER A 4 -31.91 49.23 65.06
N MET A 5 -30.95 48.46 65.50
CA MET A 5 -29.57 48.50 65.06
C MET A 5 -29.42 47.73 63.74
N THR A 6 -29.06 48.45 62.68
CA THR A 6 -28.76 47.87 61.31
C THR A 6 -27.31 47.41 61.30
N ILE A 7 -27.08 46.12 60.95
CA ILE A 7 -25.76 45.55 60.74
C ILE A 7 -25.48 45.56 59.20
N PRO A 8 -24.35 46.10 58.70
CA PRO A 8 -24.09 46.13 57.30
C PRO A 8 -23.56 44.81 56.85
N ILE A 9 -24.14 44.32 55.74
CA ILE A 9 -23.70 43.13 54.97
C ILE A 9 -22.45 43.51 54.15
N PHE A 10 -21.30 43.14 54.66
CA PHE A 10 -20.02 43.26 53.91
C PHE A 10 -19.33 41.89 53.84
N ARG A 11 -19.93 40.95 53.11
CA ARG A 11 -19.28 39.64 52.77
C ARG A 11 -19.87 38.99 51.51
N SER A 12 -19.70 39.55 50.31
CA SER A 12 -20.09 38.83 49.09
C SER A 12 -19.21 39.09 47.87
N ASN A 13 -18.28 40.02 47.91
CA ASN A 13 -17.50 40.35 46.71
C ASN A 13 -16.14 39.60 46.56
N LEU A 14 -15.60 39.06 47.66
CA LEU A 14 -14.33 38.29 47.57
C LEU A 14 -14.53 36.85 47.06
N GLN A 15 -15.68 36.21 47.31
CA GLN A 15 -15.93 34.85 46.84
C GLN A 15 -16.31 34.77 45.36
N ARG A 16 -16.86 35.83 44.79
CA ARG A 16 -17.15 35.88 43.34
C ARG A 16 -15.91 36.12 42.48
N ALA A 17 -14.92 36.84 42.98
CA ALA A 17 -13.66 37.08 42.27
C ALA A 17 -12.76 35.84 42.21
N THR A 18 -12.78 34.98 43.22
CA THR A 18 -11.99 33.74 43.25
C THR A 18 -12.60 32.64 42.35
N LEU A 19 -13.93 32.55 42.24
CA LEU A 19 -14.59 31.57 41.36
C LEU A 19 -14.44 31.91 39.87
N THR A 20 -14.40 33.19 39.49
CA THR A 20 -14.17 33.61 38.09
C THR A 20 -12.73 33.45 37.65
N ALA A 21 -11.76 33.64 38.55
CA ALA A 21 -10.33 33.41 38.21
C ALA A 21 -10.01 31.93 38.05
N THR A 22 -10.62 31.04 38.83
CA THR A 22 -10.41 29.58 38.73
C THR A 22 -11.07 29.00 37.46
N ALA A 23 -12.23 29.51 37.05
CA ALA A 23 -12.89 29.11 35.82
C ALA A 23 -12.12 29.57 34.58
N ALA A 24 -11.50 30.77 34.59
CA ALA A 24 -10.67 31.26 33.49
C ALA A 24 -9.35 30.50 33.39
N PHE A 25 -8.75 30.02 34.47
CA PHE A 25 -7.55 29.17 34.44
C PHE A 25 -7.83 27.74 33.97
N LEU A 26 -9.00 27.17 34.28
CA LEU A 26 -9.41 25.85 33.78
C LEU A 26 -9.77 25.87 32.28
N THR A 27 -10.30 26.96 31.75
CA THR A 27 -10.55 27.09 30.29
C THR A 27 -9.28 27.34 29.48
N LEU A 28 -8.25 28.00 30.07
CA LEU A 28 -6.95 28.16 29.38
C LEU A 28 -6.12 26.87 29.35
N ALA A 29 -6.31 25.95 30.30
CA ALA A 29 -5.59 24.68 30.32
C ALA A 29 -6.15 23.64 29.33
N PHE A 30 -7.34 23.83 28.76
CA PHE A 30 -7.94 22.95 27.73
C PHE A 30 -7.68 23.40 26.28
N CYS A 31 -6.97 24.49 26.05
CA CYS A 31 -6.32 24.80 24.77
C CYS A 31 -5.00 24.02 24.63
N LEU A 32 -4.98 22.74 25.02
CA LEU A 32 -3.98 21.79 24.60
C LEU A 32 -4.13 21.67 23.09
N THR A 33 -3.22 22.30 22.39
CA THR A 33 -2.92 22.22 20.99
C THR A 33 -3.43 20.91 20.37
N ALA A 34 -4.58 20.96 19.69
CA ALA A 34 -4.93 19.94 18.72
C ALA A 34 -3.80 19.96 17.69
N GLN A 35 -2.74 19.19 17.92
CA GLN A 35 -1.71 19.02 16.91
C GLN A 35 -2.42 18.38 15.73
N ALA A 36 -2.58 19.16 14.65
CA ALA A 36 -3.24 18.68 13.45
C ALA A 36 -2.52 17.40 13.00
N GLN A 37 -3.28 16.33 12.82
CA GLN A 37 -2.76 15.04 12.37
C GLN A 37 -2.10 15.17 11.01
N VAL A 38 -1.04 14.39 10.77
CA VAL A 38 -0.46 14.24 9.43
C VAL A 38 -1.43 13.43 8.58
N THR A 39 -1.82 13.97 7.43
CA THR A 39 -2.79 13.35 6.53
C THR A 39 -2.11 12.70 5.34
N GLY A 40 -2.47 11.46 5.03
CA GLY A 40 -1.93 10.74 3.87
C GLY A 40 -3.00 10.01 3.10
N ALA A 41 -2.77 9.80 1.80
CA ALA A 41 -3.67 9.02 0.96
C ALA A 41 -2.91 8.30 -0.16
N GLY A 42 -3.46 7.20 -0.67
CA GLY A 42 -2.89 6.55 -1.84
C GLY A 42 -3.02 5.04 -1.88
N SER A 43 -1.93 4.34 -2.16
CA SER A 43 -1.90 2.91 -2.41
C SER A 43 -2.68 2.09 -1.38
N THR A 44 -3.52 1.19 -1.86
CA THR A 44 -4.23 0.22 -1.03
C THR A 44 -3.36 -0.94 -0.59
N LEU A 45 -2.22 -1.18 -1.26
CA LEU A 45 -1.24 -2.21 -0.90
C LEU A 45 -0.74 -2.03 0.53
N VAL A 46 -0.41 -0.79 0.91
CA VAL A 46 0.16 -0.45 2.22
C VAL A 46 -0.88 -0.12 3.29
N ARG A 47 -2.16 -0.36 3.05
CA ARG A 47 -3.24 0.01 3.98
C ARG A 47 -2.97 -0.44 5.41
N GLU A 48 -2.72 -1.74 5.62
CA GLU A 48 -2.52 -2.30 6.97
C GLU A 48 -1.25 -1.75 7.61
N LEU A 49 -0.18 -1.58 6.83
CA LEU A 49 1.07 -1.00 7.29
C LEU A 49 0.89 0.45 7.75
N MET A 50 0.24 1.28 6.94
CA MET A 50 0.02 2.70 7.25
C MET A 50 -0.91 2.89 8.44
N VAL A 51 -1.99 2.09 8.55
CA VAL A 51 -2.88 2.11 9.72
C VAL A 51 -2.12 1.71 10.99
N GLY A 52 -1.27 0.68 10.91
CA GLY A 52 -0.43 0.26 12.03
C GLY A 52 0.58 1.34 12.45
N TRP A 53 1.27 1.96 11.50
CA TRP A 53 2.19 3.07 11.77
C TRP A 53 1.48 4.30 12.35
N ALA A 54 0.31 4.65 11.80
CA ALA A 54 -0.51 5.75 12.31
C ALA A 54 -0.95 5.53 13.77
N ALA A 55 -1.32 4.29 14.12
CA ALA A 55 -1.70 3.93 15.49
C ALA A 55 -0.53 4.04 16.50
N GLN A 56 0.71 3.72 16.07
CA GLN A 56 1.91 3.87 16.91
C GLN A 56 2.30 5.34 17.14
N HIS A 57 2.04 6.21 16.17
CA HIS A 57 2.26 7.64 16.28
C HIS A 57 1.05 8.34 16.90
N GLY A 58 0.65 7.93 18.10
CA GLY A 58 -0.55 8.40 18.79
C GLY A 58 -0.67 9.94 18.92
N PRO A 59 -1.74 10.45 19.54
CA PRO A 59 -2.06 11.89 19.60
C PRO A 59 -0.94 12.79 20.13
N ALA A 60 -0.11 12.27 21.05
CA ALA A 60 1.03 12.99 21.61
C ALA A 60 2.13 13.32 20.59
N SER A 61 2.25 12.54 19.52
CA SER A 61 3.20 12.77 18.41
C SER A 61 2.58 13.49 17.21
N GLY A 62 1.37 14.05 17.40
CA GLY A 62 0.60 14.69 16.33
C GLY A 62 -0.21 13.73 15.48
N GLY A 63 -0.17 12.42 15.73
CA GLY A 63 -0.95 11.41 15.02
C GLY A 63 -0.80 11.43 13.51
N ALA A 64 -1.24 10.35 12.85
CA ALA A 64 -1.35 10.30 11.40
C ALA A 64 -2.66 9.61 11.01
N VAL A 65 -3.23 9.96 9.86
CA VAL A 65 -4.36 9.27 9.25
C VAL A 65 -4.03 8.94 7.81
N TYR A 66 -4.47 7.78 7.35
CA TYR A 66 -4.21 7.32 5.99
C TYR A 66 -5.49 6.82 5.31
N GLU A 67 -5.74 7.33 4.10
CA GLU A 67 -6.89 6.95 3.28
C GLU A 67 -6.44 6.11 2.07
N PRO A 68 -6.78 4.81 2.00
CA PRO A 68 -6.36 3.91 0.93
C PRO A 68 -7.29 4.05 -0.29
N VAL A 69 -6.99 4.99 -1.17
CA VAL A 69 -7.81 5.38 -2.35
C VAL A 69 -7.24 4.92 -3.69
N GLY A 70 -6.09 4.25 -3.69
CA GLY A 70 -5.33 3.84 -4.87
C GLY A 70 -4.18 4.79 -5.21
N SER A 71 -3.14 4.24 -5.87
CA SER A 71 -1.89 4.96 -6.15
C SER A 71 -2.10 6.23 -6.97
N SER A 72 -2.93 6.18 -8.03
CA SER A 72 -3.21 7.37 -8.85
C SER A 72 -3.87 8.50 -8.07
N ALA A 73 -4.84 8.18 -7.20
CA ALA A 73 -5.50 9.16 -6.35
C ALA A 73 -4.53 9.73 -5.30
N GLY A 74 -3.61 8.90 -4.78
CA GLY A 74 -2.55 9.36 -3.88
C GLY A 74 -1.63 10.39 -4.53
N VAL A 75 -1.19 10.13 -5.76
CA VAL A 75 -0.38 11.08 -6.55
C VAL A 75 -1.15 12.37 -6.80
N ALA A 76 -2.42 12.29 -7.22
CA ALA A 76 -3.24 13.47 -7.47
C ALA A 76 -3.40 14.32 -6.21
N ARG A 77 -3.80 13.72 -5.09
CA ARG A 77 -4.04 14.44 -3.83
C ARG A 77 -2.81 15.15 -3.27
N ILE A 78 -1.60 14.53 -3.37
CA ILE A 78 -0.38 15.21 -2.93
C ILE A 78 0.02 16.34 -3.90
N THR A 79 -0.18 16.16 -5.18
CA THR A 79 0.09 17.20 -6.19
C THR A 79 -0.84 18.40 -6.02
N GLU A 80 -2.13 18.15 -5.73
CA GLU A 80 -3.13 19.15 -5.38
C GLU A 80 -2.95 19.73 -3.97
N GLN A 81 -2.02 19.19 -3.22
CA GLN A 81 -1.72 19.58 -1.85
C GLN A 81 -2.91 19.41 -0.88
N SER A 82 -3.83 18.50 -1.13
CA SER A 82 -4.97 18.18 -0.26
C SER A 82 -4.62 17.23 0.88
N VAL A 83 -3.43 16.61 0.86
CA VAL A 83 -2.85 15.77 1.92
C VAL A 83 -1.39 16.15 2.18
N ASP A 84 -0.82 15.73 3.32
CA ASP A 84 0.57 16.01 3.68
C ASP A 84 1.56 15.05 3.02
N PHE A 85 1.09 13.82 2.69
CA PHE A 85 1.85 12.86 1.88
C PHE A 85 0.91 12.02 0.99
N GLY A 86 1.42 11.63 -0.18
CA GLY A 86 0.79 10.63 -1.03
C GLY A 86 1.50 9.29 -0.91
N VAL A 87 0.86 8.17 -1.30
CA VAL A 87 1.55 6.89 -1.45
C VAL A 87 1.23 6.26 -2.79
N THR A 88 2.28 5.80 -3.48
CA THR A 88 2.17 5.10 -4.77
C THR A 88 3.05 3.85 -4.79
N ASP A 89 2.61 2.78 -5.49
CA ASP A 89 3.44 1.61 -5.76
C ASP A 89 4.16 1.74 -7.12
N VAL A 90 3.87 2.80 -7.87
CA VAL A 90 4.53 3.11 -9.14
C VAL A 90 5.63 4.13 -8.88
N PRO A 91 6.91 3.78 -9.08
CA PRO A 91 7.99 4.75 -8.90
C PRO A 91 7.85 5.89 -9.91
N LEU A 92 7.99 7.12 -9.45
CA LEU A 92 8.05 8.29 -10.31
C LEU A 92 9.49 8.52 -10.78
N THR A 93 9.63 8.95 -12.03
CA THR A 93 10.94 9.36 -12.54
C THR A 93 11.42 10.65 -11.89
N ALA A 94 12.74 10.90 -11.88
CA ALA A 94 13.30 12.14 -11.37
C ALA A 94 12.72 13.39 -12.06
N ALA A 95 12.42 13.28 -13.37
CA ALA A 95 11.79 14.38 -14.12
C ALA A 95 10.36 14.65 -13.63
N ALA A 96 9.54 13.59 -13.44
CA ALA A 96 8.18 13.73 -12.93
C ALA A 96 8.15 14.28 -11.49
N LEU A 97 9.07 13.83 -10.63
CA LEU A 97 9.22 14.35 -9.26
C LEU A 97 9.56 15.85 -9.27
N ARG A 98 10.53 16.28 -10.08
CA ARG A 98 10.88 17.71 -10.20
C ARG A 98 9.72 18.54 -10.73
N GLN A 99 9.02 18.07 -11.77
CA GLN A 99 7.87 18.76 -12.34
C GLN A 99 6.73 18.92 -11.33
N ALA A 100 6.48 17.90 -10.52
CA ALA A 100 5.46 17.94 -9.47
C ALA A 100 5.90 18.66 -8.18
N GLY A 101 7.17 19.03 -8.05
CA GLY A 101 7.72 19.58 -6.81
C GLY A 101 7.71 18.58 -5.66
N LEU A 102 7.87 17.29 -5.96
CA LEU A 102 7.81 16.19 -5.01
C LEU A 102 9.17 15.49 -4.87
N ARG A 103 9.33 14.80 -3.77
CA ARG A 103 10.32 13.74 -3.56
C ARG A 103 9.62 12.45 -3.17
N GLN A 104 10.23 11.30 -3.48
CA GLN A 104 9.72 10.01 -3.07
C GLN A 104 10.66 9.32 -2.09
N VAL A 105 10.06 8.61 -1.13
CA VAL A 105 10.74 7.89 -0.06
C VAL A 105 10.24 6.45 -0.06
N PRO A 106 11.10 5.45 -0.27
CA PRO A 106 10.69 4.05 -0.23
C PRO A 106 10.28 3.64 1.20
N LEU A 107 9.29 2.77 1.31
CA LEU A 107 8.69 2.40 2.60
C LEU A 107 9.08 0.98 3.05
N ALA A 108 8.88 0.00 2.18
CA ALA A 108 9.12 -1.42 2.46
C ALA A 108 9.11 -2.21 1.16
N GLY A 109 9.50 -3.49 1.20
CA GLY A 109 9.28 -4.44 0.13
C GLY A 109 8.00 -5.24 0.34
N ALA A 110 7.22 -5.44 -0.72
CA ALA A 110 5.97 -6.20 -0.68
C ALA A 110 5.85 -7.11 -1.90
N ALA A 111 5.17 -8.25 -1.79
CA ALA A 111 4.78 -9.03 -2.96
C ALA A 111 3.33 -8.72 -3.34
N VAL A 112 3.11 -8.49 -4.64
CA VAL A 112 1.79 -8.56 -5.26
C VAL A 112 1.58 -10.01 -5.68
N ALA A 113 0.72 -10.74 -4.97
CA ALA A 113 0.48 -12.15 -5.19
C ALA A 113 -0.70 -12.37 -6.13
N VAL A 114 -0.59 -13.34 -7.04
CA VAL A 114 -1.74 -13.83 -7.81
C VAL A 114 -2.51 -14.80 -6.92
N MET A 115 -3.72 -14.41 -6.55
CA MET A 115 -4.61 -15.21 -5.71
C MET A 115 -5.66 -15.93 -6.55
N VAL A 116 -5.98 -17.16 -6.16
CA VAL A 116 -6.96 -18.01 -6.84
C VAL A 116 -7.96 -18.58 -5.85
N ASN A 117 -9.20 -18.71 -6.29
CA ASN A 117 -10.25 -19.40 -5.55
C ASN A 117 -10.58 -20.73 -6.23
N LEU A 118 -9.78 -21.75 -5.94
CA LEU A 118 -9.89 -23.10 -6.47
C LEU A 118 -9.91 -24.13 -5.33
N PRO A 119 -11.04 -24.30 -4.62
CA PRO A 119 -11.13 -25.20 -3.47
C PRO A 119 -10.79 -26.65 -3.83
N GLU A 120 -10.97 -27.04 -5.09
CA GLU A 120 -10.66 -28.39 -5.57
C GLU A 120 -9.16 -28.73 -5.54
N LEU A 121 -8.30 -27.74 -5.50
CA LEU A 121 -6.85 -27.97 -5.41
C LEU A 121 -6.43 -28.40 -3.98
N GLY A 122 -7.24 -28.13 -2.96
CA GLY A 122 -6.87 -28.39 -1.56
C GLY A 122 -5.58 -27.63 -1.20
N THR A 123 -4.51 -28.34 -0.89
CA THR A 123 -3.19 -27.80 -0.56
C THR A 123 -2.25 -27.70 -1.75
N GLN A 124 -2.67 -28.10 -2.96
CA GLN A 124 -1.83 -28.03 -4.15
C GLN A 124 -1.67 -26.59 -4.61
N VAL A 125 -0.44 -26.23 -4.96
CA VAL A 125 -0.08 -24.89 -5.46
C VAL A 125 -0.11 -24.92 -6.98
N ILE A 126 -0.80 -23.92 -7.55
CA ILE A 126 -0.82 -23.73 -9.02
C ILE A 126 0.35 -22.84 -9.46
N LYS A 127 0.97 -23.21 -10.59
CA LYS A 127 2.02 -22.46 -11.26
C LYS A 127 1.45 -21.72 -12.45
N LEU A 128 1.72 -20.41 -12.52
CA LEU A 128 1.30 -19.56 -13.62
C LEU A 128 2.49 -18.76 -14.17
N ASN A 129 2.35 -18.27 -15.37
CA ASN A 129 3.32 -17.36 -15.96
C ASN A 129 2.62 -16.15 -16.58
N GLY A 130 3.40 -15.16 -17.01
CA GLY A 130 2.86 -13.92 -17.57
C GLY A 130 2.07 -14.14 -18.86
N ASP A 131 2.44 -15.15 -19.66
CA ASP A 131 1.75 -15.49 -20.91
C ASP A 131 0.36 -16.08 -20.63
N ILE A 132 0.28 -17.09 -19.78
CA ILE A 132 -0.99 -17.71 -19.35
C ILE A 132 -1.92 -16.66 -18.71
N LEU A 133 -1.39 -15.84 -17.78
CA LEU A 133 -2.17 -14.78 -17.13
C LEU A 133 -2.69 -13.74 -18.13
N ALA A 134 -1.86 -13.33 -19.09
CA ALA A 134 -2.27 -12.41 -20.14
C ALA A 134 -3.42 -12.97 -20.98
N ASP A 135 -3.36 -14.24 -21.35
CA ASP A 135 -4.40 -14.92 -22.11
C ASP A 135 -5.69 -15.10 -21.28
N ILE A 136 -5.58 -15.36 -19.98
CA ILE A 136 -6.73 -15.39 -19.06
C ILE A 136 -7.42 -14.01 -19.02
N TYR A 137 -6.65 -12.95 -18.78
CA TYR A 137 -7.21 -11.60 -18.63
C TYR A 137 -7.66 -10.98 -19.96
N GLN A 138 -7.26 -11.54 -21.11
CA GLN A 138 -7.80 -11.20 -22.43
C GLN A 138 -8.97 -12.11 -22.85
N GLY A 139 -9.33 -13.13 -22.06
CA GLY A 139 -10.43 -14.06 -22.33
C GLY A 139 -10.09 -15.15 -23.38
N HIS A 140 -8.82 -15.37 -23.70
CA HIS A 140 -8.38 -16.46 -24.57
C HIS A 140 -8.35 -17.82 -23.86
N ILE A 141 -7.98 -17.84 -22.58
CA ILE A 141 -8.04 -18.99 -21.68
C ILE A 141 -9.19 -18.77 -20.71
N THR A 142 -10.21 -19.63 -20.78
CA THR A 142 -11.45 -19.49 -20.00
C THR A 142 -11.72 -20.65 -19.04
N GLN A 143 -10.91 -21.71 -19.05
CA GLN A 143 -11.06 -22.88 -18.22
C GLN A 143 -9.76 -23.22 -17.49
N TRP A 144 -9.85 -23.60 -16.21
CA TRP A 144 -8.69 -23.94 -15.41
C TRP A 144 -7.95 -25.18 -15.91
N ASN A 145 -8.65 -26.16 -16.51
CA ASN A 145 -8.04 -27.35 -17.11
C ASN A 145 -7.54 -27.13 -18.55
N HIS A 146 -7.40 -25.89 -19.00
CA HIS A 146 -6.82 -25.58 -20.32
C HIS A 146 -5.42 -26.17 -20.47
N SER A 147 -5.08 -26.66 -21.65
CA SER A 147 -3.81 -27.38 -21.93
C SER A 147 -2.56 -26.61 -21.55
N GLN A 148 -2.53 -25.29 -21.74
CA GLN A 148 -1.39 -24.47 -21.33
C GLN A 148 -1.22 -24.41 -19.81
N ILE A 149 -2.33 -24.32 -19.05
CA ILE A 149 -2.26 -24.36 -17.59
C ILE A 149 -1.84 -25.77 -17.13
N ALA A 150 -2.41 -26.82 -17.71
CA ALA A 150 -2.06 -28.21 -17.40
C ALA A 150 -0.57 -28.50 -17.71
N GLY A 151 -0.05 -28.01 -18.82
CA GLY A 151 1.37 -28.14 -19.19
C GLY A 151 2.32 -27.47 -18.21
N ALA A 152 1.92 -26.34 -17.60
CA ALA A 152 2.70 -25.65 -16.56
C ALA A 152 2.58 -26.34 -15.18
N ASN A 153 1.63 -27.28 -15.02
CA ASN A 153 1.28 -27.92 -13.74
C ASN A 153 1.24 -29.45 -13.83
N PRO A 154 2.33 -30.12 -14.26
CA PRO A 154 2.34 -31.57 -14.37
C PRO A 154 2.02 -32.22 -13.00
N GLY A 155 1.09 -33.19 -13.01
CA GLY A 155 0.67 -33.91 -11.81
C GLY A 155 -0.40 -33.20 -10.96
N VAL A 156 -0.78 -31.95 -11.27
CA VAL A 156 -1.88 -31.26 -10.60
C VAL A 156 -3.19 -31.58 -11.32
N LYS A 157 -4.18 -32.06 -10.57
CA LYS A 157 -5.52 -32.32 -11.11
C LYS A 157 -6.32 -31.04 -11.18
N LEU A 158 -6.24 -30.35 -12.31
CA LEU A 158 -6.96 -29.09 -12.54
C LEU A 158 -8.47 -29.35 -12.77
N PRO A 159 -9.36 -28.54 -12.12
CA PRO A 159 -10.80 -28.72 -12.29
C PRO A 159 -11.28 -28.21 -13.66
N ASN A 160 -12.33 -28.84 -14.18
CA ASN A 160 -13.09 -28.29 -15.32
C ASN A 160 -13.99 -27.17 -14.80
N ARG A 161 -13.41 -25.99 -14.55
CA ARG A 161 -14.08 -24.83 -13.98
C ARG A 161 -13.75 -23.58 -14.77
N THR A 162 -14.77 -22.76 -15.02
CA THR A 162 -14.60 -21.46 -15.69
C THR A 162 -13.74 -20.53 -14.87
N ILE A 163 -12.79 -19.87 -15.53
CA ILE A 163 -11.94 -18.81 -14.94
C ILE A 163 -12.72 -17.50 -14.92
N VAL A 164 -12.72 -16.83 -13.79
CA VAL A 164 -13.27 -15.48 -13.65
C VAL A 164 -12.15 -14.51 -13.25
N PRO A 165 -11.50 -13.83 -14.22
CA PRO A 165 -10.49 -12.85 -13.87
C PRO A 165 -11.12 -11.62 -13.21
N ILE A 166 -10.54 -11.19 -12.09
CA ILE A 166 -10.93 -9.97 -11.37
C ILE A 166 -9.81 -8.96 -11.51
N TRP A 167 -10.13 -7.73 -11.91
CA TRP A 167 -9.18 -6.65 -12.10
C TRP A 167 -9.62 -5.35 -11.44
N ARG A 168 -8.66 -4.44 -11.19
CA ARG A 168 -8.90 -3.18 -10.48
C ARG A 168 -9.48 -2.12 -11.42
N ALA A 169 -10.62 -1.54 -11.04
CA ALA A 169 -11.29 -0.44 -11.75
C ALA A 169 -10.77 0.95 -11.36
N ASP A 170 -9.91 1.04 -10.35
CA ASP A 170 -9.27 2.27 -9.90
C ASP A 170 -7.82 2.33 -10.36
N GLY A 171 -7.21 3.51 -10.31
CA GLY A 171 -5.79 3.71 -10.62
C GLY A 171 -4.89 3.06 -9.59
N SER A 172 -4.56 1.78 -9.80
CA SER A 172 -3.90 0.89 -8.86
C SER A 172 -2.44 0.65 -9.21
N GLY A 173 -1.54 0.91 -8.25
CA GLY A 173 -0.14 0.54 -8.40
C GLY A 173 0.07 -0.98 -8.49
N GLN A 174 -0.77 -1.77 -7.82
CA GLN A 174 -0.75 -3.24 -7.97
C GLN A 174 -1.11 -3.66 -9.40
N SER A 175 -2.04 -2.97 -10.06
CA SER A 175 -2.34 -3.19 -11.50
C SER A 175 -1.13 -2.87 -12.37
N TYR A 176 -0.37 -1.84 -12.04
CA TYR A 176 0.87 -1.53 -12.75
C TYR A 176 1.89 -2.66 -12.64
N ILE A 177 2.14 -3.18 -11.45
CA ILE A 177 3.07 -4.30 -11.22
C ILE A 177 2.60 -5.55 -11.95
N PHE A 178 1.32 -5.89 -11.82
CA PHE A 178 0.69 -7.02 -12.49
C PHE A 178 0.78 -6.90 -14.01
N SER A 179 0.33 -5.78 -14.59
CA SER A 179 0.35 -5.57 -16.04
C SER A 179 1.78 -5.53 -16.62
N THR A 180 2.74 -5.04 -15.84
CA THR A 180 4.16 -5.07 -16.21
C THR A 180 4.69 -6.50 -16.29
N TYR A 181 4.34 -7.35 -15.32
CA TYR A 181 4.68 -8.77 -15.36
C TYR A 181 4.07 -9.46 -16.59
N LEU A 182 2.81 -9.20 -16.90
CA LEU A 182 2.15 -9.74 -18.09
C LEU A 182 2.81 -9.24 -19.39
N ALA A 183 3.17 -7.96 -19.43
CA ALA A 183 3.83 -7.36 -20.62
C ALA A 183 5.23 -7.95 -20.88
N ARG A 184 5.93 -8.41 -19.83
CA ARG A 184 7.20 -9.13 -19.98
C ARG A 184 7.01 -10.52 -20.57
N GLY A 185 5.98 -11.24 -20.11
CA GLY A 185 5.69 -12.61 -20.52
C GLY A 185 4.95 -12.75 -21.85
N ASN A 186 4.18 -11.74 -22.29
CA ASN A 186 3.31 -11.83 -23.46
C ASN A 186 3.45 -10.60 -24.36
N SER A 187 3.92 -10.82 -25.59
CA SER A 187 4.16 -9.74 -26.54
C SER A 187 2.88 -9.06 -27.04
N LYS A 188 1.75 -9.78 -27.10
CA LYS A 188 0.45 -9.24 -27.50
C LYS A 188 -0.08 -8.31 -26.41
N TRP A 189 -0.02 -8.74 -25.15
CA TRP A 189 -0.36 -7.88 -24.00
C TRP A 189 0.48 -6.59 -24.01
N ARG A 190 1.79 -6.71 -24.20
CA ARG A 190 2.71 -5.56 -24.25
C ARG A 190 2.33 -4.52 -25.31
N ARG A 191 1.85 -4.98 -26.48
CA ARG A 191 1.43 -4.07 -27.57
C ARG A 191 0.06 -3.45 -27.34
N VAL A 192 -0.91 -4.19 -26.75
CA VAL A 192 -2.30 -3.79 -26.68
C VAL A 192 -2.62 -3.10 -25.37
N VAL A 193 -2.11 -3.61 -24.25
CA VAL A 193 -2.38 -3.11 -22.89
C VAL A 193 -1.15 -2.40 -22.30
N GLY A 194 0.02 -3.05 -22.39
CA GLY A 194 1.27 -2.56 -21.83
C GLY A 194 1.31 -2.62 -20.31
N SER A 195 2.20 -1.82 -19.72
CA SER A 195 2.30 -1.59 -18.27
C SER A 195 1.43 -0.40 -17.91
N THR A 196 0.40 -0.61 -17.10
CA THR A 196 -0.57 0.43 -16.76
C THR A 196 -1.14 0.24 -15.35
N ASN A 197 -1.42 1.34 -14.67
CA ASN A 197 -2.16 1.34 -13.42
C ASN A 197 -3.68 1.45 -13.61
N ASN A 198 -4.15 1.70 -14.85
CA ASN A 198 -5.56 1.79 -15.21
C ASN A 198 -5.90 0.70 -16.22
N LEU A 199 -6.29 -0.47 -15.73
CA LEU A 199 -6.76 -1.55 -16.57
C LEU A 199 -8.19 -1.26 -17.06
N ALA A 200 -8.45 -1.55 -18.34
CA ALA A 200 -9.77 -1.50 -18.95
C ALA A 200 -9.94 -2.75 -19.81
N LEU A 201 -10.36 -3.85 -19.18
CA LEU A 201 -10.47 -5.15 -19.81
C LEU A 201 -11.93 -5.51 -20.08
N THR A 202 -12.16 -6.30 -21.11
CA THR A 202 -13.50 -6.81 -21.48
C THR A 202 -13.80 -8.15 -20.84
N ALA A 203 -12.77 -8.93 -20.50
CA ALA A 203 -12.93 -10.22 -19.83
C ALA A 203 -13.00 -10.04 -18.32
N GLY A 204 -13.83 -10.86 -17.66
CA GLY A 204 -13.94 -10.90 -16.22
C GLY A 204 -14.77 -9.79 -15.59
N ARG A 205 -14.40 -9.38 -14.39
CA ARG A 205 -15.10 -8.38 -13.58
C ARG A 205 -14.12 -7.37 -12.99
N SER A 206 -14.56 -6.14 -12.84
CA SER A 206 -13.78 -5.13 -12.16
C SER A 206 -14.18 -4.99 -10.69
N ALA A 207 -13.21 -4.60 -9.86
CA ALA A 207 -13.40 -4.28 -8.45
C ALA A 207 -12.68 -2.97 -8.11
N ARG A 208 -13.32 -2.10 -7.34
CA ARG A 208 -12.71 -0.82 -6.92
C ARG A 208 -12.03 -0.97 -5.57
N GLY A 209 -10.70 -0.83 -5.55
CA GLY A 209 -9.87 -1.00 -4.36
C GLY A 209 -9.49 -2.46 -4.07
N GLY A 210 -8.41 -2.66 -3.29
CA GLY A 210 -7.87 -3.98 -2.96
C GLY A 210 -8.84 -4.84 -2.15
N GLN A 211 -9.55 -4.25 -1.20
CA GLN A 211 -10.51 -4.98 -0.36
C GLN A 211 -11.66 -5.57 -1.20
N ALA A 212 -12.24 -4.78 -2.12
CA ALA A 212 -13.31 -5.27 -2.99
C ALA A 212 -12.82 -6.36 -3.96
N MET A 213 -11.57 -6.28 -4.45
CA MET A 213 -10.98 -7.35 -5.25
C MET A 213 -10.84 -8.64 -4.43
N LEU A 214 -10.32 -8.54 -3.21
CA LEU A 214 -10.15 -9.68 -2.30
C LEU A 214 -11.49 -10.39 -2.05
N GLU A 215 -12.53 -9.61 -1.73
CA GLU A 215 -13.89 -10.11 -1.50
C GLU A 215 -14.49 -10.74 -2.75
N ALA A 216 -14.30 -10.12 -3.92
CA ALA A 216 -14.80 -10.65 -5.19
C ALA A 216 -14.14 -12.00 -5.55
N VAL A 217 -12.83 -12.15 -5.35
CA VAL A 217 -12.14 -13.42 -5.56
C VAL A 217 -12.62 -14.46 -4.56
N LYS A 218 -12.71 -14.12 -3.27
CA LYS A 218 -13.17 -15.03 -2.21
C LYS A 218 -14.61 -15.52 -2.43
N ALA A 219 -15.48 -14.66 -2.90
CA ALA A 219 -16.89 -15.00 -3.14
C ALA A 219 -17.14 -15.76 -4.47
N THR A 220 -16.14 -15.89 -5.34
CA THR A 220 -16.32 -16.43 -6.70
C THR A 220 -15.42 -17.66 -6.91
N PRO A 221 -15.93 -18.91 -6.77
CA PRO A 221 -15.18 -20.11 -7.14
C PRO A 221 -14.72 -20.06 -8.61
N GLY A 222 -13.44 -20.31 -8.85
CA GLY A 222 -12.81 -20.18 -10.17
C GLY A 222 -12.23 -18.79 -10.44
N ALA A 223 -12.36 -17.83 -9.52
CA ALA A 223 -11.79 -16.52 -9.71
C ALA A 223 -10.26 -16.51 -9.56
N VAL A 224 -9.64 -15.57 -10.29
CA VAL A 224 -8.24 -15.18 -10.18
C VAL A 224 -8.15 -13.66 -10.06
N GLY A 225 -7.32 -13.18 -9.15
CA GLY A 225 -7.06 -11.76 -8.91
C GLY A 225 -5.64 -11.52 -8.40
N TYR A 226 -5.33 -10.30 -7.98
CA TYR A 226 -4.02 -9.95 -7.46
C TYR A 226 -4.14 -8.96 -6.30
N GLU A 227 -3.40 -9.24 -5.23
CA GLU A 227 -3.39 -8.41 -4.01
C GLU A 227 -2.07 -8.64 -3.24
N SER A 228 -1.84 -7.89 -2.16
CA SER A 228 -0.70 -8.15 -1.28
C SER A 228 -0.71 -9.61 -0.78
N LEU A 229 0.48 -10.19 -0.66
CA LEU A 229 0.61 -11.57 -0.14
C LEU A 229 -0.06 -11.72 1.22
N GLY A 230 0.16 -10.79 2.15
CA GLY A 230 -0.41 -10.84 3.49
C GLY A 230 -1.95 -10.82 3.49
N ALA A 231 -2.56 -9.97 2.63
CA ALA A 231 -4.02 -9.92 2.51
C ALA A 231 -4.60 -11.19 1.90
N ALA A 232 -3.98 -11.75 0.86
CA ALA A 232 -4.39 -13.00 0.23
C ALA A 232 -4.34 -14.18 1.23
N GLN A 233 -3.26 -14.29 2.01
CA GLN A 233 -3.08 -15.31 3.04
C GLN A 233 -4.11 -15.17 4.18
N LYS A 234 -4.31 -13.94 4.67
CA LYS A 234 -5.32 -13.66 5.72
C LYS A 234 -6.74 -13.98 5.28
N ALA A 235 -7.03 -13.85 3.98
CA ALA A 235 -8.32 -14.24 3.41
C ALA A 235 -8.49 -15.76 3.19
N GLY A 236 -7.42 -16.55 3.36
CA GLY A 236 -7.41 -18.00 3.13
C GLY A 236 -7.50 -18.38 1.65
N LEU A 237 -7.05 -17.49 0.75
CA LEU A 237 -7.02 -17.75 -0.69
C LEU A 237 -5.75 -18.50 -1.10
N GLY A 238 -5.87 -19.37 -2.11
CA GLY A 238 -4.70 -19.97 -2.76
C GLY A 238 -3.84 -18.91 -3.44
N VAL A 239 -2.52 -19.07 -3.36
CA VAL A 239 -1.55 -18.17 -3.98
C VAL A 239 -0.72 -18.95 -5.00
N ALA A 240 -0.64 -18.44 -6.23
CA ALA A 240 0.10 -19.08 -7.30
C ALA A 240 1.61 -18.83 -7.17
N GLU A 241 2.41 -19.84 -7.55
CA GLU A 241 3.81 -19.62 -7.92
C GLU A 241 3.88 -18.98 -9.30
N LEU A 242 4.82 -18.05 -9.48
CA LEU A 242 5.00 -17.36 -10.74
C LEU A 242 6.36 -17.67 -11.36
N LEU A 243 6.35 -17.87 -12.70
CA LEU A 243 7.57 -18.02 -13.46
C LEU A 243 8.33 -16.69 -13.50
N ASN A 244 9.58 -16.68 -13.03
CA ASN A 244 10.43 -15.51 -13.08
C ASN A 244 11.26 -15.45 -14.38
N GLY A 245 12.03 -14.36 -14.56
CA GLY A 245 12.88 -14.17 -15.72
C GLY A 245 14.02 -15.18 -15.87
N SER A 246 14.37 -15.93 -14.83
CA SER A 246 15.35 -17.02 -14.84
C SER A 246 14.72 -18.38 -15.22
N GLY A 247 13.43 -18.42 -15.58
CA GLY A 247 12.72 -19.65 -15.93
C GLY A 247 12.37 -20.54 -14.74
N LYS A 248 12.35 -20.00 -13.53
CA LYS A 248 11.97 -20.72 -12.31
C LYS A 248 10.59 -20.29 -11.82
N SER A 249 9.76 -21.26 -11.41
CA SER A 249 8.52 -20.98 -10.66
C SER A 249 8.89 -20.66 -9.21
N VAL A 250 8.48 -19.50 -8.74
CA VAL A 250 8.85 -18.98 -7.40
C VAL A 250 7.58 -18.63 -6.64
N ALA A 251 7.46 -19.15 -5.41
CA ALA A 251 6.43 -18.78 -4.48
C ALA A 251 6.72 -17.40 -3.85
N PRO A 252 5.71 -16.54 -3.66
CA PRO A 252 5.90 -15.32 -2.89
C PRO A 252 6.08 -15.67 -1.41
N ASN A 253 7.25 -15.36 -0.87
CA ASN A 253 7.59 -15.53 0.53
C ASN A 253 8.70 -14.55 0.92
N ALA A 254 9.05 -14.51 2.21
CA ALA A 254 10.06 -13.58 2.71
C ALA A 254 11.41 -13.71 1.99
N ALA A 255 11.87 -14.94 1.71
CA ALA A 255 13.16 -15.16 1.05
C ALA A 255 13.15 -14.70 -0.40
N SER A 256 12.08 -14.99 -1.16
CA SER A 256 11.98 -14.60 -2.56
C SER A 256 11.77 -13.08 -2.76
N ILE A 257 11.12 -12.41 -1.81
CA ILE A 257 11.02 -10.95 -1.78
C ILE A 257 12.38 -10.34 -1.42
N ALA A 258 13.09 -10.91 -0.43
CA ALA A 258 14.41 -10.43 -0.03
C ALA A 258 15.40 -10.50 -1.18
N GLU A 259 15.46 -11.62 -1.91
CA GLU A 259 16.33 -11.76 -3.07
C GLU A 259 16.06 -10.70 -4.14
N ALA A 260 14.79 -10.40 -4.40
CA ALA A 260 14.43 -9.34 -5.35
C ALA A 260 14.88 -7.94 -4.88
N LEU A 261 14.73 -7.63 -3.58
CA LEU A 261 15.14 -6.34 -3.01
C LEU A 261 16.66 -6.17 -2.95
N GLU A 262 17.40 -7.24 -2.64
CA GLU A 262 18.87 -7.22 -2.57
C GLU A 262 19.50 -6.98 -3.95
N ARG A 263 18.81 -7.45 -5.01
CA ARG A 263 19.26 -7.28 -6.40
C ARG A 263 18.72 -6.02 -7.07
N ALA A 264 17.80 -5.32 -6.40
CA ALA A 264 17.22 -4.09 -6.94
C ALA A 264 18.29 -3.02 -7.19
N GLN A 265 18.23 -2.39 -8.36
CA GLN A 265 19.03 -1.22 -8.64
C GLN A 265 18.29 0.04 -8.22
N TRP A 266 18.90 0.80 -7.32
CA TRP A 266 18.29 2.00 -6.75
C TRP A 266 18.79 3.26 -7.44
N ALA A 267 17.88 3.99 -8.08
CA ALA A 267 18.18 5.25 -8.72
C ALA A 267 18.51 6.33 -7.68
N LYS A 268 19.70 6.94 -7.78
CA LYS A 268 20.18 7.94 -6.81
C LYS A 268 19.38 9.25 -6.80
N ASP A 269 18.78 9.61 -7.93
CA ASP A 269 18.09 10.88 -8.15
C ASP A 269 16.58 10.82 -7.85
N SER A 270 16.03 9.64 -7.70
CA SER A 270 14.61 9.42 -7.47
C SER A 270 14.30 8.41 -6.36
N ASN A 271 15.30 7.70 -5.82
CA ASN A 271 15.13 6.57 -4.92
C ASN A 271 14.24 5.44 -5.49
N ALA A 272 14.01 5.43 -6.81
CA ALA A 272 13.25 4.37 -7.45
C ALA A 272 14.04 3.06 -7.43
N ALA A 273 13.39 1.96 -7.04
CA ALA A 273 13.94 0.62 -7.18
C ALA A 273 13.60 0.08 -8.58
N ASP A 274 14.60 -0.29 -9.35
CA ASP A 274 14.41 -1.14 -10.52
C ASP A 274 14.39 -2.60 -10.03
N LEU A 275 13.21 -3.17 -10.04
CA LEU A 275 12.93 -4.55 -9.64
C LEU A 275 12.74 -5.39 -10.90
N ASP A 276 13.76 -5.47 -11.77
CA ASP A 276 13.70 -6.37 -12.90
C ASP A 276 13.49 -7.81 -12.40
N GLY A 277 12.30 -8.36 -12.67
CA GLY A 277 11.91 -9.70 -12.25
C GLY A 277 12.80 -10.83 -12.79
N SER A 278 13.75 -10.53 -13.68
CA SER A 278 14.78 -11.46 -14.17
C SER A 278 16.01 -11.57 -13.26
N ALA A 279 16.08 -10.78 -12.20
CA ALA A 279 17.32 -10.52 -11.46
C ALA A 279 17.87 -11.70 -10.64
N GLY A 280 17.15 -12.79 -10.43
CA GLY A 280 17.66 -13.94 -9.67
C GLY A 280 16.78 -15.18 -9.76
N PRO A 281 17.38 -16.39 -9.60
CA PRO A 281 16.62 -17.64 -9.74
C PRO A 281 15.59 -17.86 -8.63
N GLY A 282 15.75 -17.26 -7.45
CA GLY A 282 14.82 -17.33 -6.35
C GLY A 282 13.98 -16.06 -6.16
N ALA A 283 14.20 -15.01 -6.96
CA ALA A 283 13.48 -13.75 -6.84
C ALA A 283 12.04 -13.88 -7.35
N TYR A 284 11.06 -13.43 -6.52
CA TYR A 284 9.67 -13.36 -6.93
C TYR A 284 9.46 -12.22 -7.93
N PRO A 285 8.74 -12.45 -9.05
CA PRO A 285 8.75 -11.49 -10.18
C PRO A 285 7.82 -10.28 -9.99
N MET A 286 6.91 -10.30 -9.02
CA MET A 286 5.97 -9.21 -8.74
C MET A 286 6.20 -8.61 -7.35
N VAL A 287 7.44 -8.19 -7.08
CA VAL A 287 7.77 -7.41 -5.89
C VAL A 287 7.50 -5.94 -6.14
N ALA A 288 6.96 -5.27 -5.14
CA ALA A 288 6.70 -3.84 -5.08
C ALA A 288 7.57 -3.15 -4.03
N VAL A 289 7.98 -1.93 -4.30
CA VAL A 289 8.42 -0.98 -3.29
C VAL A 289 7.43 0.20 -3.32
N PRO A 290 6.53 0.30 -2.34
CA PRO A 290 5.69 1.49 -2.19
C PRO A 290 6.51 2.71 -1.78
N TYR A 291 6.13 3.88 -2.26
CA TYR A 291 6.80 5.16 -2.01
C TYR A 291 5.86 6.16 -1.37
N ALA A 292 6.28 6.77 -0.26
CA ALA A 292 5.68 8.01 0.20
C ALA A 292 6.15 9.16 -0.70
N LEU A 293 5.21 9.95 -1.19
CA LEU A 293 5.42 11.18 -1.94
C LEU A 293 5.28 12.37 -1.01
N LEU A 294 6.29 13.19 -0.93
CA LEU A 294 6.38 14.33 -0.03
C LEU A 294 6.70 15.60 -0.85
N PRO A 295 6.23 16.78 -0.45
CA PRO A 295 6.71 18.03 -1.05
C PRO A 295 8.24 18.13 -0.95
N ALA A 296 8.91 18.48 -2.04
CA ALA A 296 10.35 18.68 -2.07
C ALA A 296 10.76 19.88 -1.20
N ASN A 297 9.94 20.94 -1.24
CA ASN A 297 10.09 22.13 -0.43
C ASN A 297 8.84 22.35 0.40
N LEU A 298 8.97 22.35 1.74
CA LEU A 298 7.86 22.61 2.64
C LEU A 298 7.65 24.12 2.80
N LYS A 299 6.42 24.56 2.61
CA LYS A 299 6.02 25.90 3.02
C LYS A 299 6.03 25.98 4.55
N PRO A 300 6.41 27.13 5.16
CA PRO A 300 6.48 27.30 6.62
C PRO A 300 5.16 26.97 7.36
N THR A 301 4.03 27.11 6.65
CA THR A 301 2.68 26.87 7.18
C THR A 301 2.25 25.38 7.11
N ARG A 302 3.07 24.51 6.53
CA ARG A 302 2.70 23.11 6.32
C ARG A 302 3.46 22.18 7.26
N LYS A 303 2.75 21.20 7.83
CA LYS A 303 3.40 20.10 8.55
C LYS A 303 4.22 19.24 7.61
N SER A 304 5.41 18.87 8.06
CA SER A 304 6.21 17.86 7.39
C SER A 304 5.76 16.46 7.81
N ALA A 305 5.36 15.64 6.83
CA ALA A 305 5.14 14.23 7.06
C ALA A 305 6.46 13.43 7.10
N LEU A 306 7.59 14.05 6.77
CA LEU A 306 8.89 13.38 6.70
C LEU A 306 9.30 12.71 8.02
N PRO A 307 9.20 13.36 9.22
CA PRO A 307 9.54 12.70 10.48
C PRO A 307 8.69 11.46 10.76
N PHE A 308 7.38 11.49 10.43
CA PHE A 308 6.49 10.34 10.53
C PHE A 308 7.01 9.18 9.66
N ILE A 309 7.28 9.44 8.38
CA ILE A 309 7.78 8.43 7.44
C ILE A 309 9.13 7.89 7.87
N GLN A 310 10.10 8.76 8.24
CA GLN A 310 11.44 8.35 8.68
C GLN A 310 11.38 7.46 9.92
N THR A 311 10.65 7.87 10.96
CA THR A 311 10.51 7.09 12.19
C THR A 311 9.85 5.73 11.90
N SER A 312 8.81 5.71 11.07
CA SER A 312 8.10 4.49 10.70
C SER A 312 9.00 3.51 9.92
N VAL A 313 9.81 4.01 8.98
CA VAL A 313 10.77 3.17 8.23
C VAL A 313 11.91 2.70 9.13
N ALA A 314 12.41 3.55 10.04
CA ALA A 314 13.53 3.20 10.92
C ALA A 314 13.15 2.18 12.00
N GLN A 315 11.96 2.31 12.59
CA GLN A 315 11.54 1.57 13.80
C GLN A 315 10.42 0.56 13.53
N GLY A 316 9.82 0.56 12.34
CA GLY A 316 8.61 -0.20 12.01
C GLY A 316 8.84 -1.64 11.55
N ASP A 317 10.04 -2.22 11.67
CA ASP A 317 10.36 -3.55 11.13
C ASP A 317 9.44 -4.67 11.61
N ALA A 318 9.03 -4.63 12.88
CA ALA A 318 8.11 -5.62 13.43
C ALA A 318 6.74 -5.56 12.74
N GLN A 319 6.20 -4.36 12.54
CA GLN A 319 4.92 -4.16 11.84
C GLN A 319 5.01 -4.46 10.35
N ILE A 320 6.11 -4.07 9.71
CA ILE A 320 6.38 -4.42 8.30
C ILE A 320 6.28 -5.94 8.12
N LYS A 321 6.93 -6.71 8.98
CA LYS A 321 6.88 -8.18 8.95
C LYS A 321 5.51 -8.74 9.30
N GLN A 322 4.79 -8.13 10.25
CA GLN A 322 3.46 -8.57 10.68
C GLN A 322 2.43 -8.51 9.55
N VAL A 323 2.55 -7.54 8.62
CA VAL A 323 1.68 -7.43 7.45
C VAL A 323 2.19 -8.22 6.24
N GLY A 324 3.22 -9.05 6.40
CA GLY A 324 3.81 -9.88 5.34
C GLY A 324 4.71 -9.11 4.38
N PHE A 325 5.22 -7.94 4.79
CA PHE A 325 6.18 -7.15 4.04
C PHE A 325 7.60 -7.36 4.57
N LEU A 326 8.59 -6.87 3.84
CA LEU A 326 9.98 -6.89 4.25
C LEU A 326 10.53 -5.48 4.46
N PRO A 327 11.32 -5.28 5.53
CA PRO A 327 12.07 -4.05 5.70
C PRO A 327 12.99 -3.78 4.50
N LEU A 328 13.21 -2.49 4.22
CA LEU A 328 14.18 -2.07 3.22
C LEU A 328 15.60 -2.53 3.59
N PRO A 329 16.49 -2.74 2.60
CA PRO A 329 17.91 -2.95 2.85
C PRO A 329 18.51 -1.84 3.74
N ALA A 330 19.46 -2.18 4.62
CA ALA A 330 20.01 -1.26 5.60
C ALA A 330 20.58 0.03 4.97
N ALA A 331 21.25 -0.08 3.82
CA ALA A 331 21.78 1.07 3.10
C ALA A 331 20.68 2.04 2.67
N ILE A 332 19.52 1.52 2.23
CA ILE A 332 18.38 2.35 1.82
C ILE A 332 17.71 3.01 3.03
N LYS A 333 17.56 2.28 4.16
CA LYS A 333 17.08 2.88 5.42
C LYS A 333 17.96 4.05 5.88
N MET A 334 19.29 3.90 5.79
CA MET A 334 20.21 4.99 6.12
C MET A 334 20.01 6.21 5.21
N GLN A 335 19.81 6.00 3.91
CA GLN A 335 19.48 7.10 2.98
C GLN A 335 18.16 7.78 3.34
N VAL A 336 17.11 7.03 3.66
CA VAL A 336 15.83 7.58 4.12
C VAL A 336 16.00 8.43 5.37
N ASN A 337 16.78 7.96 6.36
CA ASN A 337 17.02 8.68 7.60
C ASN A 337 17.87 9.95 7.43
N ALA A 338 18.69 10.02 6.39
CA ALA A 338 19.53 11.17 6.07
C ALA A 338 18.78 12.30 5.32
N LEU A 339 17.53 12.09 4.88
CA LEU A 339 16.72 13.10 4.21
C LEU A 339 16.44 14.30 5.14
N ARG A 340 16.45 15.53 4.55
CA ARG A 340 16.19 16.78 5.25
C ARG A 340 14.96 17.47 4.66
#